data_fa790d8150ee527f046ffb9dd28a68de
#
_entry.id   fa790d8150ee527f046ffb9dd28a68de
#
_cell.length_a   1.000
_cell.length_b   1.000
_cell.length_c   1.000
_cell.angle_alpha   90.00
_cell.angle_beta   90.00
_cell.angle_gamma   90.00
#
_symmetry.space_group_name_H-M   'P 1'
#
loop_
_entity.id
_entity.type
_entity.pdbx_description
1 polymer ?
#
loop_
_entity_poly.entity_id
_entity_poly.type
_entity_poly.pdbx_seq_one_letter_code
_entity_poly.pdbx_strand_id
1 'polypeptide(L)'
;VLDGLHDAGYRACLVGGAVRDLLLGVQPKDFDVATDAEPEQVCALFRRARPIGRRFRIVHVRDGREIIEVSTFRADPHSCGRDTRLLDSNGRVLRDNVYGDIEQDARRRDFAINGLYYDIADGCVYDYVGGLQDIAERRLRLIGTPEVRYREDPVRMLRAVRIAAKLDLTIDEASEPTAALTGLLAEVPAARLFDEVLKLLMSSAASRVYAMLRARSLLAPLFAQTTTVLDGPDGAAREALIEKAITNTAQRIVEGRPVTPAFIFAALLWPPVRARALALEAEQDKPPALALASAQRQVVGRQIQYVSIPKRFATPMREIWQLQPRFHKRRGKQPRRLMAHPRFRAAYDFLLLRAETGEVDPELAQWWTDIQEQSEPPAPQKKSRKRRGRRGGKRRRRGSRAAKAHE
;
A
#
# COMPACT_ATOMS: atom_id res chain seq x y z
N VAL A 1 -10.06 26.41 -5.00
CA VAL A 1 -9.80 26.31 -3.53
C VAL A 1 -8.76 27.35 -3.15
N LEU A 2 -7.61 27.40 -3.86
CA LEU A 2 -6.57 28.41 -3.58
C LEU A 2 -7.15 29.85 -3.72
N ASP A 3 -7.83 30.17 -4.83
CA ASP A 3 -8.46 31.48 -5.03
C ASP A 3 -9.41 31.85 -3.88
N GLY A 4 -10.27 30.90 -3.46
CA GLY A 4 -11.23 31.17 -2.39
C GLY A 4 -10.58 31.41 -1.01
N LEU A 5 -9.38 30.87 -0.75
CA LEU A 5 -8.59 31.18 0.43
C LEU A 5 -7.93 32.55 0.31
N HIS A 6 -7.36 32.89 -0.84
CA HIS A 6 -6.77 34.21 -1.11
C HIS A 6 -7.80 35.33 -1.06
N ASP A 7 -8.98 35.13 -1.68
CA ASP A 7 -10.10 36.11 -1.66
C ASP A 7 -10.59 36.39 -0.24
N ALA A 8 -10.45 35.41 0.66
CA ALA A 8 -10.77 35.55 2.08
C ALA A 8 -9.61 36.16 2.92
N GLY A 9 -8.48 36.50 2.28
CA GLY A 9 -7.33 37.13 2.92
C GLY A 9 -6.34 36.14 3.56
N TYR A 10 -6.46 34.84 3.27
CA TYR A 10 -5.54 33.83 3.78
C TYR A 10 -4.42 33.54 2.76
N ARG A 11 -3.22 33.30 3.26
CA ARG A 11 -2.13 32.77 2.45
C ARG A 11 -2.40 31.29 2.17
N ALA A 12 -2.33 30.88 0.92
CA ALA A 12 -2.56 29.49 0.52
C ALA A 12 -1.66 29.09 -0.62
N CYS A 13 -0.96 27.96 -0.48
CA CYS A 13 -0.02 27.45 -1.47
C CYS A 13 -0.35 25.99 -1.81
N LEU A 14 -0.14 25.63 -3.08
CA LEU A 14 0.01 24.23 -3.46
C LEU A 14 1.30 23.69 -2.84
N VAL A 15 1.32 22.45 -2.34
CA VAL A 15 2.46 21.97 -1.56
C VAL A 15 2.77 20.49 -1.78
N GLY A 16 3.99 20.12 -1.43
CA GLY A 16 4.39 18.72 -1.31
C GLY A 16 4.55 18.00 -2.63
N GLY A 17 3.92 16.81 -2.72
CA GLY A 17 4.09 15.93 -3.88
C GLY A 17 3.68 16.53 -5.21
N ALA A 18 2.67 17.40 -5.23
CA ALA A 18 2.20 18.04 -6.45
C ALA A 18 3.23 19.02 -7.03
N VAL A 19 3.79 19.91 -6.19
CA VAL A 19 4.82 20.86 -6.63
C VAL A 19 6.05 20.12 -7.14
N ARG A 20 6.54 19.15 -6.38
CA ARG A 20 7.66 18.29 -6.78
C ARG A 20 7.41 17.59 -8.10
N ASP A 21 6.27 16.91 -8.25
CA ASP A 21 5.95 16.13 -9.46
C ASP A 21 5.88 17.07 -10.69
N LEU A 22 5.27 18.26 -10.57
CA LEU A 22 5.23 19.27 -11.64
C LEU A 22 6.63 19.74 -12.04
N LEU A 23 7.51 20.03 -11.07
CA LEU A 23 8.89 20.44 -11.33
C LEU A 23 9.73 19.35 -12.01
N LEU A 24 9.39 18.08 -11.75
CA LEU A 24 10.00 16.92 -12.40
C LEU A 24 9.34 16.56 -13.75
N GLY A 25 8.35 17.32 -14.22
CA GLY A 25 7.60 17.03 -15.44
C GLY A 25 6.67 15.82 -15.34
N VAL A 26 6.30 15.42 -14.12
CA VAL A 26 5.41 14.29 -13.85
C VAL A 26 4.01 14.82 -13.51
N GLN A 27 2.98 14.23 -14.11
CA GLN A 27 1.59 14.59 -13.78
C GLN A 27 1.26 14.20 -12.35
N PRO A 28 0.90 15.17 -11.45
CA PRO A 28 0.45 14.87 -10.10
C PRO A 28 -0.85 14.07 -10.10
N LYS A 29 -1.02 13.21 -9.10
CA LYS A 29 -2.29 12.49 -8.88
C LYS A 29 -3.22 13.23 -7.94
N ASP A 30 -2.66 13.84 -6.90
CA ASP A 30 -3.38 14.52 -5.82
C ASP A 30 -2.78 15.92 -5.63
N PHE A 31 -3.61 16.87 -5.25
CA PHE A 31 -3.21 18.25 -4.98
C PHE A 31 -3.47 18.58 -3.51
N ASP A 32 -2.41 18.86 -2.78
CA ASP A 32 -2.46 19.27 -1.38
C ASP A 32 -2.26 20.78 -1.27
N VAL A 33 -3.04 21.42 -0.41
CA VAL A 33 -2.96 22.86 -0.12
C VAL A 33 -2.52 23.04 1.33
N ALA A 34 -1.61 23.99 1.54
CA ALA A 34 -1.25 24.46 2.87
C ALA A 34 -1.58 25.95 2.99
N THR A 35 -2.11 26.36 4.15
CA THR A 35 -2.63 27.71 4.39
C THR A 35 -2.40 28.14 5.84
N ASP A 36 -2.46 29.44 6.12
CA ASP A 36 -2.52 29.98 7.49
C ASP A 36 -3.95 29.96 8.08
N ALA A 37 -4.97 29.68 7.26
CA ALA A 37 -6.32 29.48 7.76
C ALA A 37 -6.40 28.23 8.66
N GLU A 38 -7.06 28.36 9.82
CA GLU A 38 -7.36 27.22 10.71
C GLU A 38 -8.44 26.33 10.12
N PRO A 39 -8.53 25.04 10.52
CA PRO A 39 -9.51 24.10 9.96
C PRO A 39 -10.96 24.57 10.05
N GLU A 40 -11.32 25.28 11.10
CA GLU A 40 -12.64 25.86 11.31
C GLU A 40 -12.93 26.97 10.30
N GLN A 41 -11.94 27.81 10.00
CA GLN A 41 -12.03 28.89 9.02
C GLN A 41 -12.16 28.32 7.60
N VAL A 42 -11.37 27.31 7.26
CA VAL A 42 -11.50 26.58 5.97
C VAL A 42 -12.91 25.99 5.83
N CYS A 43 -13.45 25.37 6.90
CA CYS A 43 -14.80 24.81 6.88
C CYS A 43 -15.89 25.89 6.74
N ALA A 44 -15.65 27.11 7.25
CA ALA A 44 -16.59 28.22 7.10
C ALA A 44 -16.62 28.79 5.67
N LEU A 45 -15.48 28.78 4.97
CA LEU A 45 -15.35 29.27 3.59
C LEU A 45 -15.95 28.30 2.56
N PHE A 46 -15.78 26.98 2.75
CA PHE A 46 -16.17 26.00 1.74
C PHE A 46 -17.36 25.14 2.20
N ARG A 47 -18.49 25.29 1.51
CA ARG A 47 -19.74 24.57 1.83
C ARG A 47 -19.59 23.05 1.89
N ARG A 48 -18.63 22.46 1.14
CA ARG A 48 -18.38 21.02 1.07
C ARG A 48 -17.06 20.63 1.73
N ALA A 49 -16.70 21.32 2.82
CA ALA A 49 -15.50 21.04 3.61
C ALA A 49 -15.84 20.13 4.80
N ARG A 50 -14.89 19.23 5.16
CA ARG A 50 -15.01 18.34 6.32
C ARG A 50 -13.66 18.20 7.01
N PRO A 51 -13.58 18.48 8.34
CA PRO A 51 -12.37 18.22 9.10
C PRO A 51 -12.16 16.71 9.26
N ILE A 52 -10.92 16.24 9.05
CA ILE A 52 -10.52 14.83 9.14
C ILE A 52 -9.25 14.72 9.96
N GLY A 53 -9.09 13.57 10.63
CA GLY A 53 -7.92 13.26 11.44
C GLY A 53 -8.02 13.78 12.87
N ARG A 54 -7.65 12.91 13.83
CA ARG A 54 -7.55 13.28 15.25
C ARG A 54 -6.14 13.69 15.64
N ARG A 55 -5.15 13.02 15.05
CA ARG A 55 -3.72 13.25 15.32
C ARG A 55 -3.20 14.46 14.57
N PHE A 56 -3.59 14.56 13.31
CA PHE A 56 -3.26 15.64 12.39
C PHE A 56 -4.57 16.12 11.77
N ARG A 57 -5.03 17.30 12.14
CA ARG A 57 -6.25 17.86 11.59
C ARG A 57 -5.97 18.43 10.20
N ILE A 58 -6.69 17.94 9.21
CA ILE A 58 -6.74 18.44 7.85
C ILE A 58 -8.20 18.65 7.43
N VAL A 59 -8.44 19.42 6.41
CA VAL A 59 -9.78 19.63 5.87
C VAL A 59 -9.84 19.05 4.46
N HIS A 60 -10.75 18.14 4.21
CA HIS A 60 -11.10 17.70 2.87
C HIS A 60 -12.10 18.68 2.28
N VAL A 61 -11.71 19.41 1.27
CA VAL A 61 -12.58 20.29 0.47
C VAL A 61 -12.93 19.55 -0.81
N ARG A 62 -14.25 19.35 -1.03
CA ARG A 62 -14.72 18.67 -2.23
C ARG A 62 -14.99 19.67 -3.34
N ASP A 63 -14.24 19.54 -4.44
CA ASP A 63 -14.43 20.29 -5.67
C ASP A 63 -14.85 19.33 -6.80
N GLY A 64 -16.10 19.42 -7.22
CA GLY A 64 -16.65 18.48 -8.19
C GLY A 64 -16.61 17.02 -7.71
N ARG A 65 -15.79 16.21 -8.37
CA ARG A 65 -15.51 14.79 -8.04
C ARG A 65 -14.23 14.60 -7.24
N GLU A 66 -13.40 15.62 -7.16
CA GLU A 66 -12.11 15.59 -6.52
C GLU A 66 -12.19 16.01 -5.06
N ILE A 67 -11.24 15.57 -4.27
CA ILE A 67 -11.07 15.96 -2.87
C ILE A 67 -9.70 16.60 -2.77
N ILE A 68 -9.65 17.86 -2.35
CA ILE A 68 -8.43 18.60 -2.10
C ILE A 68 -8.19 18.59 -0.59
N GLU A 69 -7.01 18.12 -0.20
CA GLU A 69 -6.59 18.13 1.20
C GLU A 69 -6.00 19.50 1.53
N VAL A 70 -6.62 20.20 2.50
CA VAL A 70 -6.19 21.50 2.99
C VAL A 70 -5.65 21.33 4.41
N SER A 71 -4.39 21.69 4.61
CA SER A 71 -3.72 21.67 5.92
C SER A 71 -3.36 23.08 6.37
N THR A 72 -3.52 23.37 7.66
CA THR A 72 -2.99 24.61 8.23
C THR A 72 -1.47 24.49 8.41
N PHE A 73 -0.70 25.57 8.16
CA PHE A 73 0.74 25.60 8.47
C PHE A 73 0.98 25.25 9.93
N ARG A 74 1.93 24.39 10.18
CA ARG A 74 2.20 23.86 11.50
C ARG A 74 3.52 24.37 12.03
N ALA A 75 3.57 24.68 13.31
CA ALA A 75 4.77 25.14 13.99
C ALA A 75 5.87 24.09 14.03
N ASP A 76 7.12 24.54 14.03
CA ASP A 76 8.27 23.67 14.26
C ASP A 76 8.17 23.06 15.66
N PRO A 77 8.29 21.73 15.78
CA PRO A 77 8.25 21.04 17.07
C PRO A 77 9.28 21.54 18.09
N HIS A 78 10.40 22.06 17.61
CA HIS A 78 11.50 22.52 18.45
C HIS A 78 11.38 23.99 18.86
N SER A 79 10.52 24.76 18.22
CA SER A 79 10.30 26.19 18.50
C SER A 79 9.21 26.46 19.54
N CYS A 80 8.29 25.53 19.74
CA CYS A 80 7.22 25.64 20.74
C CYS A 80 7.57 24.86 21.99
N GLY A 81 7.38 25.47 23.16
CA GLY A 81 7.64 24.84 24.48
C GLY A 81 6.95 23.49 24.63
N ARG A 82 7.48 22.63 25.46
CA ARG A 82 7.15 21.18 25.61
C ARG A 82 5.66 20.85 25.88
N ASP A 83 4.83 21.83 26.22
CA ASP A 83 3.47 21.58 26.72
C ASP A 83 2.37 21.33 25.67
N THR A 84 2.65 21.54 24.39
CA THR A 84 1.61 21.48 23.36
C THR A 84 1.68 20.25 22.46
N ARG A 85 2.75 19.48 22.54
CA ARG A 85 2.98 18.28 21.75
C ARG A 85 2.98 17.03 22.62
N LEU A 86 2.06 16.10 22.32
CA LEU A 86 2.07 14.79 22.98
C LEU A 86 3.03 13.86 22.23
N LEU A 87 4.11 13.47 22.89
CA LEU A 87 5.03 12.42 22.46
C LEU A 87 4.80 11.18 23.32
N ASP A 88 5.00 9.99 22.77
CA ASP A 88 5.11 8.78 23.57
C ASP A 88 6.51 8.66 24.21
N SER A 89 6.70 7.61 25.04
CA SER A 89 7.97 7.32 25.71
C SER A 89 9.15 7.11 24.75
N ASN A 90 8.88 6.84 23.47
CA ASN A 90 9.86 6.56 22.42
C ASN A 90 10.12 7.78 21.52
N GLY A 91 9.53 8.95 21.84
CA GLY A 91 9.69 10.17 21.07
C GLY A 91 8.77 10.28 19.84
N ARG A 92 7.77 9.42 19.72
CA ARG A 92 6.78 9.50 18.61
C ARG A 92 5.76 10.58 18.86
N VAL A 93 5.43 11.30 17.81
CA VAL A 93 4.38 12.32 17.84
C VAL A 93 3.02 11.66 17.95
N LEU A 94 2.33 11.82 19.06
CA LEU A 94 0.96 11.35 19.27
C LEU A 94 -0.09 12.38 18.82
N ARG A 95 0.17 13.66 19.03
CA ARG A 95 -0.69 14.76 18.61
C ARG A 95 0.15 15.98 18.25
N ASP A 96 -0.22 16.66 17.16
CA ASP A 96 0.54 17.79 16.62
C ASP A 96 -0.42 18.73 15.86
N ASN A 97 -1.10 19.56 16.62
CA ASN A 97 -2.03 20.58 16.09
C ASN A 97 -1.59 21.98 16.55
N VAL A 98 -0.28 22.22 16.60
CA VAL A 98 0.28 23.54 16.83
C VAL A 98 0.50 24.21 15.49
N TYR A 99 -0.12 25.35 15.29
CA TYR A 99 -0.05 26.10 14.03
C TYR A 99 1.13 27.05 14.05
N GLY A 100 1.68 27.32 12.89
CA GLY A 100 2.86 28.15 12.69
C GLY A 100 2.86 28.86 11.34
N ASP A 101 4.02 29.28 10.91
CA ASP A 101 4.24 29.90 9.60
C ASP A 101 4.67 28.87 8.52
N ILE A 102 4.75 29.31 7.29
CA ILE A 102 5.12 28.50 6.12
C ILE A 102 6.55 27.91 6.24
N GLU A 103 7.49 28.66 6.82
CA GLU A 103 8.87 28.19 6.98
C GLU A 103 8.96 27.09 8.04
N GLN A 104 8.25 27.25 9.14
CA GLN A 104 8.13 26.22 10.18
C GLN A 104 7.47 24.95 9.63
N ASP A 105 6.41 25.08 8.83
CA ASP A 105 5.77 23.95 8.17
C ASP A 105 6.71 23.24 7.19
N ALA A 106 7.54 23.98 6.43
CA ALA A 106 8.54 23.41 5.54
C ALA A 106 9.57 22.56 6.30
N ARG A 107 10.11 23.08 7.41
CA ARG A 107 11.18 22.44 8.22
C ARG A 107 10.71 21.13 8.88
N ARG A 108 9.42 20.95 9.10
CA ARG A 108 8.86 19.75 9.73
C ARG A 108 8.45 18.67 8.73
N ARG A 109 8.44 18.92 7.42
CA ARG A 109 8.13 17.92 6.40
C ARG A 109 9.17 16.80 6.38
N ASP A 110 8.88 15.72 5.65
CA ASP A 110 9.77 14.55 5.61
C ASP A 110 11.03 14.78 4.77
N PHE A 111 10.87 15.17 3.51
CA PHE A 111 11.97 15.32 2.56
C PHE A 111 11.97 16.72 1.94
N ALA A 112 13.18 17.25 1.65
CA ALA A 112 13.34 18.61 1.15
C ALA A 112 12.55 18.85 -0.14
N ILE A 113 12.55 17.89 -1.07
CA ILE A 113 11.75 17.95 -2.30
C ILE A 113 10.23 17.99 -2.10
N ASN A 114 9.74 17.65 -0.90
CA ASN A 114 8.33 17.77 -0.51
C ASN A 114 8.06 19.04 0.32
N GLY A 115 9.09 19.81 0.64
CA GLY A 115 9.01 21.07 1.38
C GLY A 115 8.91 22.29 0.46
N LEU A 116 8.39 22.13 -0.73
CA LEU A 116 8.21 23.19 -1.72
C LEU A 116 6.76 23.66 -1.74
N TYR A 117 6.56 24.97 -1.86
CA TYR A 117 5.27 25.63 -1.87
C TYR A 117 5.14 26.47 -3.13
N TYR A 118 4.06 26.30 -3.88
CA TYR A 118 3.76 27.14 -5.03
C TYR A 118 2.57 28.03 -4.71
N ASP A 119 2.79 29.33 -4.76
CA ASP A 119 1.76 30.35 -4.55
C ASP A 119 1.24 30.81 -5.91
N ILE A 120 -0.07 30.71 -6.11
CA ILE A 120 -0.69 31.16 -7.37
C ILE A 120 -0.82 32.68 -7.47
N ALA A 121 -0.74 33.40 -6.34
CA ALA A 121 -0.93 34.86 -6.32
C ALA A 121 0.24 35.58 -6.98
N ASP A 122 1.45 35.10 -6.82
CA ASP A 122 2.67 35.67 -7.42
C ASP A 122 3.36 34.75 -8.42
N GLY A 123 2.89 33.50 -8.58
CA GLY A 123 3.47 32.50 -9.48
C GLY A 123 4.83 31.97 -9.02
N CYS A 124 5.20 32.13 -7.76
CA CYS A 124 6.50 31.77 -7.21
C CYS A 124 6.50 30.43 -6.49
N VAL A 125 7.66 29.74 -6.57
CA VAL A 125 7.94 28.56 -5.74
C VAL A 125 8.81 28.97 -4.56
N TYR A 126 8.31 28.76 -3.36
CA TYR A 126 9.03 29.02 -2.10
C TYR A 126 9.75 27.77 -1.62
N ASP A 127 11.05 27.89 -1.37
CA ASP A 127 11.92 26.82 -0.89
C ASP A 127 12.71 27.27 0.35
N TYR A 128 12.36 26.73 1.49
CA TYR A 128 13.01 27.03 2.79
C TYR A 128 14.01 25.94 3.23
N VAL A 129 14.12 24.86 2.46
CA VAL A 129 14.85 23.65 2.87
C VAL A 129 15.81 23.11 1.81
N GLY A 130 15.94 23.80 0.67
CA GLY A 130 16.84 23.39 -0.42
C GLY A 130 16.30 22.28 -1.32
N GLY A 131 14.98 22.16 -1.42
CA GLY A 131 14.32 21.13 -2.22
C GLY A 131 14.50 21.32 -3.73
N LEU A 132 14.60 22.55 -4.22
CA LEU A 132 14.86 22.84 -5.64
C LEU A 132 16.22 22.32 -6.09
N GLN A 133 17.26 22.52 -5.26
CA GLN A 133 18.59 21.98 -5.54
C GLN A 133 18.56 20.45 -5.53
N ASP A 134 17.90 19.84 -4.56
CA ASP A 134 17.78 18.38 -4.47
C ASP A 134 17.04 17.78 -5.68
N ILE A 135 16.04 18.49 -6.24
CA ILE A 135 15.38 18.09 -7.49
C ILE A 135 16.36 18.15 -8.67
N ALA A 136 17.13 19.24 -8.81
CA ALA A 136 18.10 19.41 -9.87
C ALA A 136 19.21 18.34 -9.82
N GLU A 137 19.66 17.97 -8.62
CA GLU A 137 20.66 16.94 -8.38
C GLU A 137 20.08 15.50 -8.34
N ARG A 138 18.78 15.35 -8.54
CA ARG A 138 18.05 14.07 -8.43
C ARG A 138 18.32 13.35 -7.11
N ARG A 139 18.34 14.08 -6.02
CA ARG A 139 18.67 13.63 -4.68
C ARG A 139 17.41 13.65 -3.78
N LEU A 140 17.28 12.66 -2.91
CA LEU A 140 16.27 12.60 -1.87
C LEU A 140 16.92 12.81 -0.51
N ARG A 141 16.75 13.98 0.07
CA ARG A 141 17.31 14.35 1.37
C ARG A 141 16.21 14.51 2.42
N LEU A 142 16.43 13.88 3.59
CA LEU A 142 15.60 14.03 4.77
C LEU A 142 15.81 15.42 5.39
N ILE A 143 14.74 16.08 5.82
CA ILE A 143 14.84 17.33 6.54
C ILE A 143 15.14 17.04 8.03
N GLY A 144 16.25 17.54 8.54
CA GLY A 144 16.74 17.28 9.90
C GLY A 144 17.60 16.02 10.00
N THR A 145 17.94 15.62 11.21
CA THR A 145 18.83 14.48 11.45
C THR A 145 18.08 13.15 11.42
N PRO A 146 18.62 12.11 10.79
CA PRO A 146 17.96 10.79 10.69
C PRO A 146 17.56 10.21 12.04
N GLU A 147 18.43 10.33 13.05
CA GLU A 147 18.19 9.80 14.40
C GLU A 147 16.91 10.37 15.01
N VAL A 148 16.67 11.66 14.85
CA VAL A 148 15.47 12.33 15.37
C VAL A 148 14.26 11.98 14.47
N ARG A 149 14.41 12.17 13.18
CA ARG A 149 13.30 12.11 12.24
C ARG A 149 12.75 10.70 12.05
N TYR A 150 13.60 9.68 12.03
CA TYR A 150 13.17 8.27 11.93
C TYR A 150 12.61 7.74 13.26
N ARG A 151 13.05 8.27 14.42
CA ARG A 151 12.39 7.96 15.70
C ARG A 151 11.00 8.58 15.82
N GLU A 152 10.81 9.81 15.33
CA GLU A 152 9.49 10.45 15.28
C GLU A 152 8.49 9.64 14.43
N ASP A 153 8.94 9.16 13.28
CA ASP A 153 8.13 8.33 12.38
C ASP A 153 9.01 7.37 11.55
N PRO A 154 9.17 6.11 12.01
CA PRO A 154 9.98 5.13 11.30
C PRO A 154 9.51 4.83 9.87
N VAL A 155 8.22 5.07 9.56
CA VAL A 155 7.67 4.87 8.21
C VAL A 155 8.33 5.80 7.18
N ARG A 156 8.97 6.89 7.61
CA ARG A 156 9.75 7.76 6.69
C ARG A 156 10.84 7.00 5.94
N MET A 157 11.45 5.96 6.53
CA MET A 157 12.42 5.10 5.84
C MET A 157 11.80 4.38 4.64
N LEU A 158 10.59 3.86 4.80
CA LEU A 158 9.85 3.22 3.71
C LEU A 158 9.38 4.23 2.66
N ARG A 159 8.99 5.43 3.11
CA ARG A 159 8.63 6.55 2.22
C ARG A 159 9.82 7.01 1.39
N ALA A 160 11.04 7.06 1.98
CA ALA A 160 12.27 7.38 1.26
C ALA A 160 12.49 6.41 0.10
N VAL A 161 12.47 5.11 0.37
CA VAL A 161 12.60 4.07 -0.65
C VAL A 161 11.54 4.21 -1.73
N ARG A 162 10.27 4.43 -1.35
CA ARG A 162 9.16 4.57 -2.30
C ARG A 162 9.32 5.78 -3.23
N ILE A 163 9.68 6.93 -2.67
CA ILE A 163 9.83 8.19 -3.43
C ILE A 163 11.05 8.07 -4.34
N ALA A 164 12.20 7.63 -3.82
CA ALA A 164 13.43 7.46 -4.57
C ALA A 164 13.24 6.48 -5.74
N ALA A 165 12.60 5.32 -5.49
CA ALA A 165 12.33 4.34 -6.53
C ALA A 165 11.36 4.86 -7.62
N LYS A 166 10.28 5.57 -7.20
CA LYS A 166 9.25 6.09 -8.11
C LYS A 166 9.79 7.19 -9.03
N LEU A 167 10.63 8.07 -8.49
CA LEU A 167 11.09 9.29 -9.18
C LEU A 167 12.51 9.18 -9.74
N ASP A 168 13.13 8.02 -9.60
CA ASP A 168 14.50 7.77 -10.00
C ASP A 168 15.50 8.71 -9.33
N LEU A 169 15.40 8.83 -8.01
CA LEU A 169 16.28 9.65 -7.17
C LEU A 169 17.26 8.77 -6.38
N THR A 170 18.40 9.35 -6.02
CA THR A 170 19.35 8.75 -5.08
C THR A 170 19.05 9.27 -3.67
N ILE A 171 18.95 8.36 -2.69
CA ILE A 171 18.84 8.77 -1.29
C ILE A 171 20.19 9.35 -0.87
N ASP A 172 20.15 10.55 -0.27
CA ASP A 172 21.34 11.24 0.25
C ASP A 172 21.99 10.39 1.36
N GLU A 173 23.32 10.29 1.32
CA GLU A 173 24.08 9.45 2.27
C GLU A 173 23.81 9.82 3.74
N ALA A 174 23.74 11.13 4.03
CA ALA A 174 23.41 11.62 5.37
C ALA A 174 21.95 11.31 5.79
N SER A 175 21.12 10.87 4.86
CA SER A 175 19.71 10.49 5.11
C SER A 175 19.50 8.97 5.19
N GLU A 176 20.53 8.17 4.97
CA GLU A 176 20.44 6.70 5.03
C GLU A 176 20.19 6.22 6.47
N PRO A 177 19.25 5.28 6.68
CA PRO A 177 19.00 4.74 8.00
C PRO A 177 20.10 3.79 8.46
N THR A 178 20.55 3.92 9.70
CA THR A 178 21.43 2.92 10.32
C THR A 178 20.67 1.63 10.65
N ALA A 179 21.39 0.54 10.88
CA ALA A 179 20.78 -0.75 11.28
C ALA A 179 19.94 -0.62 12.58
N ALA A 180 20.35 0.23 13.53
CA ALA A 180 19.57 0.50 14.74
C ALA A 180 18.24 1.20 14.43
N LEU A 181 18.22 2.11 13.46
CA LEU A 181 17.02 2.83 13.06
C LEU A 181 16.04 1.95 12.29
N THR A 182 16.54 1.03 11.45
CA THR A 182 15.65 0.10 10.71
C THR A 182 14.84 -0.79 11.65
N GLY A 183 15.39 -1.15 12.81
CA GLY A 183 14.70 -1.91 13.86
C GLY A 183 13.44 -1.21 14.41
N LEU A 184 13.37 0.12 14.36
CA LEU A 184 12.21 0.88 14.83
C LEU A 184 10.92 0.58 14.03
N LEU A 185 11.04 0.02 12.82
CA LEU A 185 9.87 -0.41 12.05
C LEU A 185 9.06 -1.51 12.77
N ALA A 186 9.71 -2.33 13.59
CA ALA A 186 9.01 -3.37 14.37
C ALA A 186 8.04 -2.77 15.42
N GLU A 187 8.22 -1.52 15.78
CA GLU A 187 7.34 -0.82 16.72
C GLU A 187 6.14 -0.13 16.05
N VAL A 188 6.12 -0.03 14.71
CA VAL A 188 5.01 0.57 13.97
C VAL A 188 3.82 -0.38 13.96
N PRO A 189 2.57 0.09 14.14
CA PRO A 189 1.41 -0.77 14.04
C PRO A 189 1.36 -1.55 12.73
N ALA A 190 1.18 -2.87 12.82
CA ALA A 190 1.21 -3.78 11.68
C ALA A 190 0.20 -3.43 10.56
N ALA A 191 -0.94 -2.80 10.91
CA ALA A 191 -1.91 -2.31 9.94
C ALA A 191 -1.37 -1.13 9.13
N ARG A 192 -0.62 -0.21 9.76
CA ARG A 192 0.02 0.92 9.07
C ARG A 192 1.14 0.44 8.15
N LEU A 193 1.93 -0.55 8.59
CA LEU A 193 2.95 -1.17 7.74
C LEU A 193 2.34 -1.88 6.53
N PHE A 194 1.17 -2.51 6.69
CA PHE A 194 0.46 -3.11 5.56
C PHE A 194 0.11 -2.07 4.48
N ASP A 195 -0.40 -0.92 4.86
CA ASP A 195 -0.76 0.14 3.90
C ASP A 195 0.49 0.68 3.17
N GLU A 196 1.63 0.84 3.86
CA GLU A 196 2.88 1.24 3.21
C GLU A 196 3.47 0.14 2.31
N VAL A 197 3.43 -1.13 2.74
CA VAL A 197 3.85 -2.27 1.89
C VAL A 197 3.03 -2.33 0.60
N LEU A 198 1.73 -2.05 0.65
CA LEU A 198 0.92 -1.95 -0.56
C LEU A 198 1.41 -0.83 -1.49
N LYS A 199 1.68 0.37 -0.95
CA LYS A 199 2.18 1.50 -1.76
C LYS A 199 3.56 1.22 -2.37
N LEU A 200 4.40 0.46 -1.67
CA LEU A 200 5.72 0.04 -2.13
C LEU A 200 5.63 -0.97 -3.28
N LEU A 201 4.92 -2.06 -3.07
CA LEU A 201 4.97 -3.24 -3.95
C LEU A 201 3.86 -3.29 -5.02
N MET A 202 2.80 -2.47 -4.90
CA MET A 202 1.75 -2.35 -5.89
C MET A 202 1.97 -1.11 -6.77
N SER A 203 3.19 -0.95 -7.28
CA SER A 203 3.61 0.19 -8.11
C SER A 203 4.43 -0.27 -9.31
N SER A 204 4.53 0.56 -10.34
CA SER A 204 5.41 0.31 -11.49
C SER A 204 6.90 0.26 -11.13
N ALA A 205 7.29 0.88 -10.01
CA ALA A 205 8.66 0.89 -9.50
C ALA A 205 8.96 -0.25 -8.51
N ALA A 206 8.06 -1.24 -8.35
CA ALA A 206 8.14 -2.25 -7.30
C ALA A 206 9.45 -3.06 -7.32
N SER A 207 10.00 -3.39 -8.49
CA SER A 207 11.28 -4.10 -8.60
C SER A 207 12.43 -3.29 -8.00
N ARG A 208 12.50 -1.99 -8.30
CA ARG A 208 13.49 -1.09 -7.72
C ARG A 208 13.27 -0.90 -6.21
N VAL A 209 12.02 -0.77 -5.78
CA VAL A 209 11.65 -0.73 -4.36
C VAL A 209 12.17 -1.97 -3.64
N TYR A 210 11.94 -3.16 -4.17
CA TYR A 210 12.38 -4.40 -3.55
C TYR A 210 13.91 -4.46 -3.40
N ALA A 211 14.64 -4.15 -4.46
CA ALA A 211 16.11 -4.10 -4.42
C ALA A 211 16.61 -3.10 -3.37
N MET A 212 15.99 -1.92 -3.28
CA MET A 212 16.35 -0.90 -2.28
C MET A 212 16.03 -1.33 -0.85
N LEU A 213 14.91 -2.04 -0.62
CA LEU A 213 14.56 -2.60 0.69
C LEU A 213 15.56 -3.67 1.14
N ARG A 214 15.99 -4.53 0.22
CA ARG A 214 17.02 -5.55 0.48
C ARG A 214 18.36 -4.92 0.84
N ALA A 215 18.85 -4.02 0.00
CA ALA A 215 20.14 -3.36 0.17
C ALA A 215 20.26 -2.59 1.51
N ARG A 216 19.14 -2.11 2.06
CA ARG A 216 19.08 -1.30 3.29
C ARG A 216 18.60 -2.08 4.52
N SER A 217 18.49 -3.40 4.42
CA SER A 217 17.94 -4.26 5.49
C SER A 217 16.55 -3.87 5.98
N LEU A 218 15.78 -3.14 5.15
CA LEU A 218 14.41 -2.72 5.45
C LEU A 218 13.36 -3.82 5.21
N LEU A 219 13.75 -4.91 4.53
CA LEU A 219 12.86 -6.05 4.31
C LEU A 219 12.69 -6.88 5.60
N ALA A 220 13.74 -7.01 6.40
CA ALA A 220 13.75 -7.86 7.61
C ALA A 220 12.66 -7.48 8.64
N PRO A 221 12.49 -6.21 9.05
CA PRO A 221 11.42 -5.84 9.98
C PRO A 221 10.00 -5.99 9.40
N LEU A 222 9.85 -6.11 8.07
CA LEU A 222 8.54 -6.30 7.42
C LEU A 222 8.24 -7.79 7.20
N PHE A 223 9.25 -8.58 6.81
CA PHE A 223 9.14 -9.98 6.41
C PHE A 223 10.28 -10.81 7.01
N ALA A 224 10.41 -10.83 8.33
CA ALA A 224 11.52 -11.47 9.04
C ALA A 224 11.73 -12.94 8.64
N GLN A 225 10.65 -13.74 8.56
CA GLN A 225 10.75 -15.14 8.18
C GLN A 225 11.23 -15.33 6.74
N THR A 226 10.83 -14.44 5.83
CA THR A 226 11.28 -14.44 4.44
C THR A 226 12.77 -14.11 4.39
N THR A 227 13.19 -13.03 5.02
CA THR A 227 14.59 -12.61 5.05
C THR A 227 15.51 -13.71 5.62
N THR A 228 15.12 -14.34 6.73
CA THR A 228 15.87 -15.47 7.29
C THR A 228 16.10 -16.61 6.28
N VAL A 229 15.07 -16.91 5.48
CA VAL A 229 15.19 -17.98 4.47
C VAL A 229 15.99 -17.54 3.25
N LEU A 230 15.92 -16.26 2.87
CA LEU A 230 16.69 -15.70 1.76
C LEU A 230 18.18 -15.54 2.10
N ASP A 231 18.52 -15.32 3.35
CA ASP A 231 19.90 -15.18 3.83
C ASP A 231 20.54 -16.57 4.14
N GLY A 232 19.77 -17.65 4.01
CA GLY A 232 20.21 -19.03 4.22
C GLY A 232 20.64 -19.75 2.94
N PRO A 233 20.91 -21.07 3.02
CA PRO A 233 21.21 -21.91 1.87
C PRO A 233 20.10 -21.81 0.79
N ASP A 234 20.49 -21.81 -0.47
CA ASP A 234 19.62 -21.65 -1.64
C ASP A 234 18.81 -20.33 -1.65
N GLY A 235 19.23 -19.34 -0.87
CA GLY A 235 18.52 -18.06 -0.74
C GLY A 235 18.33 -17.35 -2.07
N ALA A 236 19.36 -17.30 -2.92
CA ALA A 236 19.31 -16.66 -4.23
C ALA A 236 18.25 -17.29 -5.15
N ALA A 237 18.15 -18.63 -5.19
CA ALA A 237 17.14 -19.31 -6.00
C ALA A 237 15.72 -19.02 -5.51
N ARG A 238 15.54 -18.91 -4.19
CA ARG A 238 14.24 -18.55 -3.57
C ARG A 238 13.88 -17.09 -3.78
N GLU A 239 14.87 -16.20 -3.78
CA GLU A 239 14.71 -14.78 -4.03
C GLU A 239 14.30 -14.51 -5.47
N ALA A 240 14.85 -15.25 -6.44
CA ALA A 240 14.50 -15.14 -7.85
C ALA A 240 12.98 -15.27 -8.12
N LEU A 241 12.28 -16.14 -7.38
CA LEU A 241 10.83 -16.26 -7.46
C LEU A 241 10.12 -14.97 -7.03
N ILE A 242 10.58 -14.35 -5.93
CA ILE A 242 10.01 -13.10 -5.42
C ILE A 242 10.25 -11.98 -6.42
N GLU A 243 11.48 -11.81 -6.89
CA GLU A 243 11.86 -10.78 -7.85
C GLU A 243 11.07 -10.89 -9.14
N LYS A 244 10.92 -12.12 -9.66
CA LYS A 244 10.13 -12.37 -10.87
C LYS A 244 8.64 -12.02 -10.66
N ALA A 245 8.06 -12.41 -9.52
CA ALA A 245 6.68 -12.08 -9.17
C ALA A 245 6.46 -10.56 -9.09
N ILE A 246 7.40 -9.84 -8.48
CA ILE A 246 7.37 -8.38 -8.36
C ILE A 246 7.50 -7.74 -9.74
N THR A 247 8.46 -8.17 -10.55
CA THR A 247 8.69 -7.66 -11.90
C THR A 247 7.46 -7.86 -12.79
N ASN A 248 6.89 -9.07 -12.80
CA ASN A 248 5.68 -9.36 -13.56
C ASN A 248 4.48 -8.53 -13.08
N THR A 249 4.38 -8.26 -11.78
CA THR A 249 3.33 -7.40 -11.22
C THR A 249 3.53 -5.94 -11.63
N ALA A 250 4.76 -5.42 -11.54
CA ALA A 250 5.09 -4.06 -11.97
C ALA A 250 4.78 -3.85 -13.47
N GLN A 251 5.16 -4.82 -14.31
CA GLN A 251 4.86 -4.80 -15.74
C GLN A 251 3.34 -4.78 -16.01
N ARG A 252 2.56 -5.61 -15.32
CA ARG A 252 1.09 -5.60 -15.44
C ARG A 252 0.47 -4.27 -15.03
N ILE A 253 1.05 -3.59 -14.03
CA ILE A 253 0.59 -2.25 -13.62
C ILE A 253 0.86 -1.23 -14.72
N VAL A 254 2.04 -1.26 -15.34
CA VAL A 254 2.38 -0.40 -16.49
C VAL A 254 1.41 -0.63 -17.65
N GLU A 255 1.04 -1.89 -17.91
CA GLU A 255 0.10 -2.28 -18.95
C GLU A 255 -1.38 -2.02 -18.61
N GLY A 256 -1.67 -1.46 -17.44
CA GLY A 256 -3.05 -1.23 -16.96
C GLY A 256 -3.84 -2.52 -16.67
N ARG A 257 -3.17 -3.64 -16.53
CA ARG A 257 -3.80 -4.94 -16.23
C ARG A 257 -4.10 -5.07 -14.73
N PRO A 258 -5.19 -5.73 -14.35
CA PRO A 258 -5.53 -5.90 -12.95
C PRO A 258 -4.51 -6.77 -12.22
N VAL A 259 -4.12 -6.31 -11.04
CA VAL A 259 -3.23 -7.00 -10.11
C VAL A 259 -3.89 -7.13 -8.74
N THR A 260 -3.45 -8.09 -7.96
CA THR A 260 -3.96 -8.30 -6.59
C THR A 260 -2.83 -8.42 -5.58
N PRO A 261 -2.90 -7.72 -4.45
CA PRO A 261 -1.93 -7.87 -3.37
C PRO A 261 -1.73 -9.32 -2.91
N ALA A 262 -2.77 -10.15 -2.99
CA ALA A 262 -2.69 -11.56 -2.60
C ALA A 262 -1.60 -12.33 -3.35
N PHE A 263 -1.33 -11.99 -4.61
CA PHE A 263 -0.30 -12.65 -5.43
C PHE A 263 1.11 -12.29 -4.94
N ILE A 264 1.37 -11.00 -4.69
CA ILE A 264 2.65 -10.53 -4.16
C ILE A 264 2.93 -11.12 -2.78
N PHE A 265 1.94 -11.11 -1.87
CA PHE A 265 2.10 -11.76 -0.57
C PHE A 265 2.28 -13.27 -0.69
N ALA A 266 1.65 -13.92 -1.69
CA ALA A 266 1.89 -15.32 -1.96
C ALA A 266 3.35 -15.58 -2.36
N ALA A 267 3.94 -14.74 -3.20
CA ALA A 267 5.33 -14.86 -3.61
C ALA A 267 6.31 -14.58 -2.45
N LEU A 268 6.10 -13.47 -1.71
CA LEU A 268 6.94 -13.07 -0.59
C LEU A 268 7.00 -14.12 0.53
N LEU A 269 5.87 -14.75 0.84
CA LEU A 269 5.77 -15.71 1.95
C LEU A 269 5.92 -17.17 1.50
N TRP A 270 6.07 -17.45 0.21
CA TRP A 270 6.28 -18.81 -0.28
C TRP A 270 7.57 -19.44 0.22
N PRO A 271 8.73 -18.78 0.17
CA PRO A 271 9.98 -19.36 0.66
C PRO A 271 9.88 -19.86 2.11
N PRO A 272 9.43 -19.06 3.11
CA PRO A 272 9.29 -19.56 4.47
C PRO A 272 8.19 -20.62 4.62
N VAL A 273 7.11 -20.56 3.84
CA VAL A 273 6.06 -21.60 3.86
C VAL A 273 6.62 -22.92 3.33
N ARG A 274 7.37 -22.88 2.23
CA ARG A 274 7.96 -24.09 1.64
C ARG A 274 9.05 -24.68 2.53
N ALA A 275 9.93 -23.87 3.07
CA ALA A 275 10.96 -24.31 4.01
C ALA A 275 10.34 -24.96 5.25
N ARG A 276 9.30 -24.35 5.83
CA ARG A 276 8.61 -24.92 7.00
C ARG A 276 7.83 -26.19 6.67
N ALA A 277 7.24 -26.29 5.47
CA ALA A 277 6.56 -27.51 5.04
C ALA A 277 7.53 -28.68 4.94
N LEU A 278 8.69 -28.48 4.29
CA LEU A 278 9.73 -29.50 4.20
C LEU A 278 10.26 -29.94 5.58
N ALA A 279 10.45 -28.99 6.48
CA ALA A 279 10.86 -29.32 7.86
C ALA A 279 9.79 -30.17 8.58
N LEU A 280 8.49 -29.87 8.40
CA LEU A 280 7.40 -30.65 8.98
C LEU A 280 7.25 -32.06 8.35
N GLU A 281 7.58 -32.20 7.07
CA GLU A 281 7.65 -33.49 6.40
C GLU A 281 8.79 -34.35 7.00
N ALA A 282 9.99 -33.76 7.16
CA ALA A 282 11.16 -34.46 7.69
C ALA A 282 11.10 -34.76 9.20
N GLU A 283 10.67 -33.78 10.01
CA GLU A 283 10.66 -33.89 11.48
C GLU A 283 9.49 -34.72 12.04
N GLN A 284 8.36 -34.73 11.35
CA GLN A 284 7.10 -35.25 11.89
C GLN A 284 6.43 -36.27 10.96
N ASP A 285 7.10 -36.72 9.91
CA ASP A 285 6.58 -37.65 8.88
C ASP A 285 5.18 -37.25 8.37
N LYS A 286 4.94 -35.94 8.27
CA LYS A 286 3.65 -35.42 7.84
C LYS A 286 3.45 -35.59 6.34
N PRO A 287 2.28 -36.05 5.89
CA PRO A 287 1.95 -36.02 4.47
C PRO A 287 2.10 -34.60 3.88
N PRO A 288 2.67 -34.43 2.67
CA PRO A 288 3.01 -33.13 2.10
C PRO A 288 1.87 -32.11 2.10
N ALA A 289 0.64 -32.55 1.85
CA ALA A 289 -0.52 -31.65 1.86
C ALA A 289 -0.84 -31.12 3.28
N LEU A 290 -0.67 -31.94 4.31
CA LEU A 290 -0.89 -31.55 5.71
C LEU A 290 0.26 -30.71 6.23
N ALA A 291 1.50 -31.03 5.84
CA ALA A 291 2.69 -30.24 6.13
C ALA A 291 2.55 -28.83 5.57
N LEU A 292 2.19 -28.70 4.29
CA LEU A 292 1.95 -27.40 3.65
C LEU A 292 0.84 -26.60 4.36
N ALA A 293 -0.29 -27.24 4.68
CA ALA A 293 -1.39 -26.56 5.38
C ALA A 293 -0.98 -26.09 6.79
N SER A 294 -0.15 -26.87 7.49
CA SER A 294 0.38 -26.51 8.81
C SER A 294 1.39 -25.37 8.71
N ALA A 295 2.32 -25.43 7.75
CA ALA A 295 3.31 -24.38 7.47
C ALA A 295 2.63 -23.05 7.16
N GLN A 296 1.62 -23.04 6.30
CA GLN A 296 0.84 -21.84 5.98
C GLN A 296 0.22 -21.18 7.22
N ARG A 297 -0.34 -21.98 8.14
CA ARG A 297 -0.91 -21.44 9.39
C ARG A 297 0.16 -20.81 10.26
N GLN A 298 1.31 -21.50 10.43
CA GLN A 298 2.41 -21.04 11.29
C GLN A 298 3.05 -19.77 10.73
N VAL A 299 3.40 -19.78 9.44
CA VAL A 299 4.08 -18.64 8.81
C VAL A 299 3.17 -17.41 8.76
N VAL A 300 1.92 -17.56 8.32
CA VAL A 300 0.98 -16.42 8.27
C VAL A 300 0.63 -15.95 9.68
N GLY A 301 0.49 -16.84 10.65
CA GLY A 301 0.23 -16.48 12.04
C GLY A 301 1.34 -15.63 12.67
N ARG A 302 2.60 -15.86 12.30
CA ARG A 302 3.73 -15.00 12.72
C ARG A 302 3.78 -13.70 11.91
N GLN A 303 3.56 -13.78 10.58
CA GLN A 303 3.66 -12.63 9.69
C GLN A 303 2.70 -11.49 10.05
N ILE A 304 1.49 -11.78 10.51
CA ILE A 304 0.50 -10.76 10.87
C ILE A 304 0.92 -9.89 12.06
N GLN A 305 1.92 -10.30 12.83
CA GLN A 305 2.51 -9.49 13.90
C GLN A 305 3.39 -8.37 13.35
N TYR A 306 4.01 -8.56 12.20
CA TYR A 306 4.86 -7.58 11.51
C TYR A 306 4.04 -6.73 10.53
N VAL A 307 3.37 -7.37 9.59
CA VAL A 307 2.51 -6.72 8.59
C VAL A 307 1.15 -7.42 8.60
N SER A 308 0.12 -6.69 8.98
CA SER A 308 -1.24 -7.23 9.08
C SER A 308 -1.84 -7.46 7.70
N ILE A 309 -1.98 -8.72 7.29
CA ILE A 309 -2.59 -9.07 6.00
C ILE A 309 -4.10 -9.30 6.19
N PRO A 310 -4.98 -8.42 5.69
CA PRO A 310 -6.43 -8.58 5.82
C PRO A 310 -6.93 -9.88 5.20
N LYS A 311 -7.99 -10.47 5.79
CA LYS A 311 -8.58 -11.75 5.33
C LYS A 311 -8.92 -11.75 3.83
N ARG A 312 -9.36 -10.60 3.27
CA ARG A 312 -9.65 -10.46 1.85
C ARG A 312 -8.46 -10.75 0.93
N PHE A 313 -7.21 -10.62 1.42
CA PHE A 313 -5.98 -10.96 0.70
C PHE A 313 -5.36 -12.26 1.20
N ALA A 314 -5.42 -12.54 2.51
CA ALA A 314 -4.86 -13.75 3.10
C ALA A 314 -5.57 -15.02 2.61
N THR A 315 -6.89 -14.98 2.36
CA THR A 315 -7.63 -16.14 1.85
C THR A 315 -7.22 -16.49 0.41
N PRO A 316 -7.27 -15.57 -0.59
CA PRO A 316 -6.79 -15.87 -1.93
C PRO A 316 -5.32 -16.29 -1.98
N MET A 317 -4.45 -15.68 -1.17
CA MET A 317 -3.05 -16.05 -1.04
C MET A 317 -2.88 -17.52 -0.65
N ARG A 318 -3.59 -17.98 0.38
CA ARG A 318 -3.56 -19.38 0.81
C ARG A 318 -4.14 -20.33 -0.24
N GLU A 319 -5.20 -19.94 -0.94
CA GLU A 319 -5.78 -20.71 -2.05
C GLU A 319 -4.76 -20.93 -3.17
N ILE A 320 -3.96 -19.91 -3.54
CA ILE A 320 -2.88 -20.04 -4.54
C ILE A 320 -1.92 -21.16 -4.12
N TRP A 321 -1.47 -21.19 -2.87
CA TRP A 321 -0.57 -22.23 -2.37
C TRP A 321 -1.22 -23.62 -2.30
N GLN A 322 -2.46 -23.71 -1.83
CA GLN A 322 -3.20 -24.97 -1.71
C GLN A 322 -3.49 -25.63 -3.05
N LEU A 323 -3.52 -24.85 -4.12
CA LEU A 323 -3.70 -25.38 -5.47
C LEU A 323 -2.39 -25.96 -6.05
N GLN A 324 -1.20 -25.55 -5.56
CA GLN A 324 0.07 -26.03 -6.11
C GLN A 324 0.21 -27.56 -6.16
N PRO A 325 -0.07 -28.33 -5.10
CA PRO A 325 0.00 -29.80 -5.18
C PRO A 325 -1.02 -30.42 -6.14
N ARG A 326 -2.09 -29.71 -6.47
CA ARG A 326 -3.13 -30.24 -7.37
C ARG A 326 -2.71 -30.22 -8.83
N PHE A 327 -1.74 -29.39 -9.23
CA PHE A 327 -1.21 -29.35 -10.58
C PHE A 327 -0.52 -30.68 -10.97
N HIS A 328 -0.01 -31.46 -10.03
CA HIS A 328 0.55 -32.79 -10.31
C HIS A 328 -0.53 -33.83 -10.70
N LYS A 329 -1.83 -33.57 -10.46
CA LYS A 329 -2.91 -34.48 -10.77
C LYS A 329 -3.46 -34.25 -12.18
N ARG A 330 -2.77 -34.80 -13.19
CA ARG A 330 -3.04 -34.55 -14.63
C ARG A 330 -4.08 -35.50 -15.26
N ARG A 331 -4.70 -36.44 -14.50
CA ARG A 331 -5.58 -37.48 -15.05
C ARG A 331 -7.05 -37.31 -14.68
N GLY A 332 -7.94 -37.83 -15.53
CA GLY A 332 -9.38 -37.90 -15.31
C GLY A 332 -10.05 -36.52 -15.27
N LYS A 333 -10.97 -36.32 -14.32
CA LYS A 333 -11.75 -35.06 -14.18
C LYS A 333 -11.00 -33.97 -13.41
N GLN A 334 -9.80 -34.25 -12.87
CA GLN A 334 -9.06 -33.33 -11.98
C GLN A 334 -8.64 -32.04 -12.72
N PRO A 335 -8.08 -32.08 -13.94
CA PRO A 335 -7.69 -30.85 -14.63
C PRO A 335 -8.86 -29.91 -14.86
N ARG A 336 -9.99 -30.41 -15.36
CA ARG A 336 -11.21 -29.60 -15.59
C ARG A 336 -11.74 -28.97 -14.30
N ARG A 337 -11.71 -29.71 -13.18
CA ARG A 337 -12.11 -29.18 -11.86
C ARG A 337 -11.15 -28.10 -11.37
N LEU A 338 -9.85 -28.27 -11.62
CA LEU A 338 -8.86 -27.28 -11.23
C LEU A 338 -8.99 -26.01 -12.07
N MET A 339 -9.14 -26.12 -13.39
CA MET A 339 -9.38 -24.98 -14.30
C MET A 339 -10.65 -24.21 -13.96
N ALA A 340 -11.70 -24.88 -13.48
CA ALA A 340 -12.93 -24.22 -13.03
C ALA A 340 -12.81 -23.48 -11.68
N HIS A 341 -11.68 -23.60 -10.99
CA HIS A 341 -11.50 -22.94 -9.68
C HIS A 341 -11.32 -21.41 -9.85
N PRO A 342 -11.98 -20.57 -9.05
CA PRO A 342 -11.89 -19.11 -9.19
C PRO A 342 -10.47 -18.52 -9.08
N ARG A 343 -9.56 -19.25 -8.44
CA ARG A 343 -8.15 -18.85 -8.29
C ARG A 343 -7.20 -19.59 -9.22
N PHE A 344 -7.75 -20.36 -10.17
CA PHE A 344 -6.91 -21.15 -11.08
C PHE A 344 -5.88 -20.28 -11.80
N ARG A 345 -6.31 -19.16 -12.38
CA ARG A 345 -5.39 -18.29 -13.14
C ARG A 345 -4.22 -17.81 -12.29
N ALA A 346 -4.48 -17.31 -11.08
CA ALA A 346 -3.43 -16.84 -10.18
C ALA A 346 -2.51 -18.00 -9.71
N ALA A 347 -3.09 -19.18 -9.44
CA ALA A 347 -2.31 -20.35 -9.05
C ALA A 347 -1.47 -20.90 -10.21
N TYR A 348 -1.97 -20.82 -11.44
CA TYR A 348 -1.24 -21.18 -12.64
C TYR A 348 -0.10 -20.19 -12.93
N ASP A 349 -0.36 -18.88 -12.88
CA ASP A 349 0.71 -17.87 -13.00
C ASP A 349 1.80 -18.09 -11.94
N PHE A 350 1.41 -18.53 -10.73
CA PHE A 350 2.35 -18.89 -9.67
C PHE A 350 3.12 -20.19 -9.97
N LEU A 351 2.51 -21.19 -10.59
CA LEU A 351 3.17 -22.40 -11.06
C LEU A 351 4.22 -22.07 -12.13
N LEU A 352 3.91 -21.18 -13.08
CA LEU A 352 4.86 -20.71 -14.09
C LEU A 352 6.10 -20.09 -13.45
N LEU A 353 5.91 -19.20 -12.46
CA LEU A 353 7.04 -18.61 -11.72
C LEU A 353 7.93 -19.68 -11.07
N ARG A 354 7.33 -20.69 -10.44
CA ARG A 354 8.05 -21.79 -9.81
C ARG A 354 8.83 -22.64 -10.82
N ALA A 355 8.28 -22.84 -12.03
CA ALA A 355 8.95 -23.55 -13.11
C ALA A 355 10.11 -22.72 -13.68
N GLU A 356 9.90 -21.42 -13.93
CA GLU A 356 10.93 -20.50 -14.42
C GLU A 356 12.12 -20.35 -13.46
N THR A 357 11.90 -20.54 -12.16
CA THR A 357 12.94 -20.48 -11.13
C THR A 357 13.49 -21.85 -10.72
N GLY A 358 13.13 -22.89 -11.44
CA GLY A 358 13.67 -24.26 -11.25
C GLY A 358 13.11 -25.01 -10.03
N GLU A 359 12.08 -24.48 -9.36
CA GLU A 359 11.47 -25.16 -8.19
C GLU A 359 10.55 -26.31 -8.60
N VAL A 360 10.01 -26.29 -9.81
CA VAL A 360 9.15 -27.33 -10.40
C VAL A 360 9.61 -27.64 -11.82
N ASP A 361 9.35 -28.86 -12.23
CA ASP A 361 9.63 -29.32 -13.59
C ASP A 361 8.91 -28.43 -14.62
N PRO A 362 9.62 -27.83 -15.59
CA PRO A 362 9.03 -27.04 -16.68
C PRO A 362 7.99 -27.80 -17.50
N GLU A 363 8.13 -29.14 -17.65
CA GLU A 363 7.15 -29.97 -18.38
C GLU A 363 5.77 -29.93 -17.70
N LEU A 364 5.73 -29.79 -16.35
CA LEU A 364 4.48 -29.64 -15.63
C LEU A 364 3.78 -28.34 -16.01
N ALA A 365 4.51 -27.25 -16.06
CA ALA A 365 4.00 -25.93 -16.44
C ALA A 365 3.53 -25.92 -17.90
N GLN A 366 4.34 -26.47 -18.82
CA GLN A 366 4.00 -26.59 -20.24
C GLN A 366 2.72 -27.41 -20.45
N TRP A 367 2.58 -28.55 -19.79
CA TRP A 367 1.36 -29.37 -19.88
C TRP A 367 0.09 -28.57 -19.51
N TRP A 368 0.18 -27.71 -18.47
CA TRP A 368 -0.95 -26.89 -18.10
C TRP A 368 -1.20 -25.72 -19.05
N THR A 369 -0.19 -25.24 -19.76
CA THR A 369 -0.32 -24.30 -20.87
C THR A 369 -1.07 -24.93 -22.02
N ASP A 370 -0.63 -26.10 -22.49
CA ASP A 370 -1.19 -26.82 -23.63
C ASP A 370 -2.68 -27.19 -23.44
N ILE A 371 -3.03 -27.65 -22.21
CA ILE A 371 -4.43 -28.01 -21.93
C ILE A 371 -5.37 -26.81 -21.87
N GLN A 372 -4.86 -25.62 -21.51
CA GLN A 372 -5.66 -24.39 -21.57
C GLN A 372 -5.89 -23.94 -23.00
N GLU A 373 -4.91 -24.07 -23.88
CA GLU A 373 -5.04 -23.77 -25.34
C GLU A 373 -5.99 -24.72 -26.04
N GLN A 374 -5.97 -26.01 -25.66
CA GLN A 374 -6.89 -27.03 -26.20
C GLN A 374 -8.30 -26.93 -25.61
N SER A 375 -8.49 -26.26 -24.51
CA SER A 375 -9.81 -26.06 -23.91
C SER A 375 -10.43 -24.82 -24.51
N GLU A 376 -11.49 -24.93 -25.29
CA GLU A 376 -12.28 -23.76 -25.71
C GLU A 376 -12.61 -22.89 -24.48
N PRO A 377 -12.49 -21.57 -24.61
CA PRO A 377 -12.88 -20.70 -23.53
C PRO A 377 -14.35 -20.98 -23.17
N PRO A 378 -14.72 -21.14 -21.91
CA PRO A 378 -16.10 -21.36 -21.50
C PRO A 378 -16.94 -20.23 -22.10
N ALA A 379 -17.93 -20.56 -22.91
CA ALA A 379 -18.86 -19.60 -23.45
C ALA A 379 -19.36 -18.67 -22.35
N PRO A 380 -19.43 -17.35 -22.58
CA PRO A 380 -19.79 -16.39 -21.50
C PRO A 380 -21.14 -16.83 -20.93
N GLN A 381 -21.12 -17.31 -19.70
CA GLN A 381 -22.35 -17.68 -18.99
C GLN A 381 -23.24 -16.44 -18.95
N LYS A 382 -24.27 -16.40 -19.82
CA LYS A 382 -25.34 -15.44 -19.70
C LYS A 382 -25.88 -15.58 -18.29
N LYS A 383 -25.57 -14.61 -17.43
CA LYS A 383 -26.19 -14.48 -16.11
C LYS A 383 -27.70 -14.51 -16.36
N SER A 384 -28.36 -15.60 -16.05
CA SER A 384 -29.81 -15.71 -16.11
C SER A 384 -30.34 -14.63 -15.18
N ARG A 385 -30.88 -13.56 -15.77
CA ARG A 385 -31.68 -12.59 -15.07
C ARG A 385 -32.85 -13.35 -14.46
N LYS A 386 -32.74 -13.75 -13.19
CA LYS A 386 -33.88 -14.20 -12.42
C LYS A 386 -34.96 -13.10 -12.53
N ARG A 387 -35.96 -13.36 -13.39
CA ARG A 387 -37.19 -12.58 -13.44
C ARG A 387 -37.76 -12.59 -12.02
N ARG A 388 -37.61 -11.48 -11.31
CA ARG A 388 -38.37 -11.20 -10.10
C ARG A 388 -39.84 -11.19 -10.54
N GLY A 389 -40.56 -12.30 -10.30
CA GLY A 389 -41.97 -12.41 -10.50
C GLY A 389 -42.67 -11.31 -9.73
N ARG A 390 -43.36 -10.44 -10.44
CA ARG A 390 -44.33 -9.51 -9.91
C ARG A 390 -45.42 -10.32 -9.20
N ARG A 391 -45.35 -10.43 -7.90
CA ARG A 391 -46.50 -10.87 -7.08
C ARG A 391 -47.53 -9.76 -7.14
N GLY A 392 -48.60 -9.99 -7.94
CA GLY A 392 -49.77 -9.18 -7.99
C GLY A 392 -50.49 -9.17 -6.64
N GLY A 393 -50.46 -8.02 -5.96
CA GLY A 393 -51.29 -7.80 -4.77
C GLY A 393 -52.74 -7.62 -5.15
N LYS A 394 -53.59 -8.59 -4.86
CA LYS A 394 -55.03 -8.48 -4.91
C LYS A 394 -55.49 -7.41 -3.92
N ARG A 395 -55.92 -6.26 -4.42
CA ARG A 395 -56.62 -5.21 -3.71
C ARG A 395 -58.01 -5.76 -3.33
N ARG A 396 -58.20 -6.13 -2.08
CA ARG A 396 -59.53 -6.35 -1.48
C ARG A 396 -60.15 -4.97 -1.17
N ARG A 397 -61.14 -4.58 -2.02
CA ARG A 397 -62.16 -3.57 -1.68
C ARG A 397 -62.97 -4.13 -0.51
N ARG A 398 -63.03 -3.40 0.60
CA ARG A 398 -64.11 -3.51 1.57
C ARG A 398 -64.70 -2.12 1.83
N GLY A 399 -66.01 -2.09 1.65
CA GLY A 399 -66.86 -0.95 1.53
C GLY A 399 -67.04 -0.16 2.82
N SER A 400 -67.49 1.02 2.54
CA SER A 400 -68.05 2.00 3.44
C SER A 400 -69.12 1.46 4.36
N ARG A 401 -69.08 1.79 5.61
CA ARG A 401 -70.34 2.12 6.34
C ARG A 401 -70.05 3.16 7.42
N ALA A 402 -70.94 4.12 7.33
CA ALA A 402 -71.05 5.33 8.11
C ALA A 402 -71.48 5.06 9.58
N ALA A 403 -71.24 6.03 10.38
CA ALA A 403 -72.16 6.71 11.27
C ALA A 403 -71.84 6.72 12.77
N LYS A 404 -71.86 7.96 13.25
CA LYS A 404 -72.36 8.47 14.57
C LYS A 404 -71.40 8.28 15.77
N ALA A 405 -70.87 9.41 16.28
CA ALA A 405 -71.49 10.45 17.17
C ALA A 405 -71.34 10.10 18.66
N HIS A 406 -70.98 11.15 19.39
CA HIS A 406 -70.92 11.34 20.87
C HIS A 406 -69.60 10.90 21.52
N GLU A 407 -68.84 11.67 22.23
CA GLU A 407 -69.01 12.96 22.99
C GLU A 407 -67.69 13.72 22.92
#